data_c697c9dd50959c3cf4298f6d93d66898
#
_entry.id   c697c9dd50959c3cf4298f6d93d66898
#
_cell.length_a   1.000
_cell.length_b   1.000
_cell.length_c   1.000
_cell.angle_alpha   90.00
_cell.angle_beta   90.00
_cell.angle_gamma   90.00
#
_symmetry.space_group_name_H-M   'P 1'
#
loop_
_entity.id
_entity.type
_entity.pdbx_description
1 polymer ?
#
loop_
_entity_poly.entity_id
_entity_poly.type
_entity_poly.pdbx_seq_one_letter_code
_entity_poly.pdbx_strand_id
1 'polypeptide(L)'
;MLFRSGKYGMMRKTYLKEHRPAMYSLYMLEDRLTEHLNAVDDEAQERMDILVCQMMKRQGITEETKACDQMAWVGTVNNIRNAAEEIVLKELIYR
;
A
#
# COMPACT_ATOMS: atom_id res chain seq x y z
N MET A 1 8.65 19.05 9.17
CA MET A 1 8.13 18.42 7.95
C MET A 1 6.67 18.07 8.14
N LEU A 2 5.81 18.41 7.17
CA LEU A 2 4.40 18.08 7.24
C LEU A 2 4.17 16.63 6.86
N PHE A 3 3.27 15.97 7.58
CA PHE A 3 2.88 14.60 7.26
C PHE A 3 2.02 14.58 5.99
N ARG A 4 2.42 13.75 5.03
CA ARG A 4 1.62 13.54 3.82
C ARG A 4 0.46 12.62 4.15
N SER A 5 -0.74 12.95 3.66
CA SER A 5 -1.96 12.16 3.93
C SER A 5 -2.00 10.88 3.11
N GLY A 6 -0.96 10.06 3.18
CA GLY A 6 -0.91 8.80 2.47
C GLY A 6 -1.74 7.73 3.15
N LYS A 7 -2.46 6.95 2.33
CA LYS A 7 -3.33 5.88 2.83
C LYS A 7 -2.56 4.89 3.70
N TYR A 8 -1.42 4.42 3.21
CA TYR A 8 -0.65 3.38 3.90
C TYR A 8 0.05 3.91 5.13
N GLY A 9 0.50 5.16 5.09
CA GLY A 9 1.07 5.81 6.26
C GLY A 9 0.07 5.92 7.39
N MET A 10 -1.17 6.33 7.08
CA MET A 10 -2.24 6.42 8.07
C MET A 10 -2.60 5.05 8.65
N MET A 11 -2.65 4.02 7.82
CA MET A 11 -2.91 2.65 8.28
C MET A 11 -1.82 2.16 9.22
N ARG A 12 -0.55 2.43 8.90
CA ARG A 12 0.58 2.09 9.78
C ARG A 12 0.50 2.82 11.11
N LYS A 13 0.14 4.11 11.08
CA LYS A 13 -0.02 4.91 12.30
C LYS A 13 -1.05 4.27 13.22
N THR A 14 -2.22 3.93 12.69
CA THR A 14 -3.30 3.30 13.44
C THR A 14 -2.84 1.97 14.04
N TYR A 15 -2.16 1.15 13.24
CA TYR A 15 -1.64 -0.13 13.70
C TYR A 15 -0.65 0.03 14.84
N LEU A 16 0.32 0.94 14.71
CA LEU A 16 1.29 1.20 15.76
C LEU A 16 0.62 1.64 17.05
N LYS A 17 -0.36 2.52 16.92
CA LYS A 17 -1.09 3.07 18.06
C LYS A 17 -1.88 2.00 18.82
N GLU A 18 -2.49 1.07 18.09
CA GLU A 18 -3.35 0.04 18.67
C GLU A 18 -2.59 -1.21 19.11
N HIS A 19 -1.59 -1.62 18.36
CA HIS A 19 -0.90 -2.90 18.55
C HIS A 19 0.55 -2.77 19.00
N ARG A 20 1.16 -1.62 18.80
CA ARG A 20 2.55 -1.37 19.17
C ARG A 20 2.71 -0.01 19.83
N PRO A 21 2.03 0.22 20.96
CA PRO A 21 2.03 1.53 21.60
C PRO A 21 3.43 1.97 22.07
N ALA A 22 4.29 1.05 22.44
CA ALA A 22 5.65 1.38 22.84
C ALA A 22 6.46 1.97 21.68
N MET A 23 6.35 1.36 20.49
CA MET A 23 7.00 1.88 19.30
C MET A 23 6.42 3.22 18.88
N TYR A 24 5.10 3.36 18.97
CA TYR A 24 4.43 4.60 18.65
C TYR A 24 4.95 5.74 19.54
N SER A 25 5.00 5.50 20.85
CA SER A 25 5.49 6.48 21.81
C SER A 25 6.95 6.84 21.56
N LEU A 26 7.77 5.86 21.22
CA LEU A 26 9.19 6.09 20.93
C LEU A 26 9.38 6.98 19.70
N TYR A 27 8.64 6.72 18.62
CA TYR A 27 8.70 7.54 17.42
C TYR A 27 8.21 8.97 17.69
N MET A 28 7.15 9.10 18.49
CA MET A 28 6.66 10.42 18.90
C MET A 28 7.70 11.19 19.70
N LEU A 29 8.33 10.52 20.66
CA LEU A 29 9.34 11.13 21.52
C LEU A 29 10.57 11.59 20.74
N GLU A 30 11.00 10.80 19.75
CA GLU A 30 12.15 11.11 18.91
C GLU A 30 11.81 12.03 17.73
N ASP A 31 10.55 12.40 17.58
CA ASP A 31 10.04 13.20 16.46
C ASP A 31 10.34 12.55 15.09
N ARG A 32 10.22 11.22 15.04
CA ARG A 32 10.47 10.43 13.84
C ARG A 32 9.23 9.80 13.24
N LEU A 33 8.08 10.00 13.88
CA LEU A 33 6.85 9.34 13.44
C LEU A 33 6.48 9.75 12.01
N THR A 34 6.49 11.04 11.71
CA THR A 34 6.14 11.55 10.37
C THR A 34 7.07 10.97 9.31
N GLU A 35 8.36 10.98 9.56
CA GLU A 35 9.36 10.43 8.66
C GLU A 35 9.15 8.93 8.44
N HIS A 36 8.91 8.19 9.51
CA HIS A 36 8.64 6.76 9.42
C HIS A 36 7.39 6.46 8.60
N LEU A 37 6.29 7.19 8.85
CA LEU A 37 5.03 6.98 8.15
C LEU A 37 5.14 7.34 6.67
N ASN A 38 5.86 8.40 6.34
CA ASN A 38 6.10 8.78 4.95
C ASN A 38 6.93 7.72 4.23
N ALA A 39 7.95 7.19 4.88
CA ALA A 39 8.79 6.13 4.31
C ALA A 39 7.98 4.85 4.06
N VAL A 40 7.14 4.46 5.01
CA VAL A 40 6.27 3.30 4.87
C VAL A 40 5.28 3.50 3.72
N ASP A 41 4.70 4.68 3.63
CA ASP A 41 3.75 5.00 2.55
C ASP A 41 4.41 4.90 1.18
N ASP A 42 5.59 5.49 1.01
CA ASP A 42 6.33 5.43 -0.24
C ASP A 42 6.68 3.99 -0.62
N GLU A 43 7.18 3.22 0.35
CA GLU A 43 7.54 1.83 0.14
C GLU A 43 6.33 0.98 -0.23
N ALA A 44 5.20 1.21 0.45
CA ALA A 44 3.97 0.49 0.18
C ALA A 44 3.43 0.79 -1.21
N GLN A 45 3.46 2.05 -1.64
CA GLN A 45 3.00 2.42 -2.97
C GLN A 45 3.88 1.83 -4.06
N GLU A 46 5.20 1.88 -3.87
CA GLU A 46 6.13 1.26 -4.81
C GLU A 46 5.90 -0.25 -4.91
N ARG A 47 5.71 -0.90 -3.77
CA ARG A 47 5.44 -2.34 -3.74
C ARG A 47 4.10 -2.67 -4.41
N MET A 48 3.07 -1.84 -4.21
CA MET A 48 1.79 -1.97 -4.89
C MET A 48 1.96 -1.94 -6.41
N ASP A 49 2.69 -0.95 -6.91
CA ASP A 49 2.91 -0.81 -8.35
C ASP A 49 3.60 -2.04 -8.93
N ILE A 50 4.62 -2.55 -8.25
CA ILE A 50 5.34 -3.74 -8.68
C ILE A 50 4.42 -4.96 -8.69
N LEU A 51 3.68 -5.19 -7.61
CA LEU A 51 2.79 -6.34 -7.50
C LEU A 51 1.66 -6.31 -8.52
N VAL A 52 1.04 -5.15 -8.70
CA VAL A 52 -0.03 -4.99 -9.69
C VAL A 52 0.52 -5.28 -11.08
N CYS A 53 1.67 -4.72 -11.43
CA CYS A 53 2.28 -4.95 -12.73
C CYS A 53 2.61 -6.44 -12.96
N GLN A 54 3.19 -7.10 -11.97
CA GLN A 54 3.50 -8.53 -12.06
C GLN A 54 2.25 -9.39 -12.23
N MET A 55 1.20 -9.09 -11.45
CA MET A 55 -0.05 -9.84 -11.52
C MET A 55 -0.76 -9.64 -12.85
N MET A 56 -0.73 -8.41 -13.39
CA MET A 56 -1.31 -8.13 -14.70
C MET A 56 -0.60 -8.92 -15.80
N LYS A 57 0.72 -8.96 -15.77
CA LYS A 57 1.50 -9.74 -16.73
C LYS A 57 1.19 -11.23 -16.62
N ARG A 58 1.07 -11.75 -15.40
CA ARG A 58 0.78 -13.15 -15.14
C ARG A 58 -0.57 -13.56 -15.70
N GLN A 59 -1.57 -12.68 -15.62
CA GLN A 59 -2.91 -12.92 -16.12
C GLN A 59 -3.08 -12.54 -17.59
N GLY A 60 -2.05 -11.99 -18.22
CA GLY A 60 -2.10 -11.60 -19.62
C GLY A 60 -2.98 -10.40 -19.90
N ILE A 61 -3.15 -9.53 -18.91
CA ILE A 61 -3.97 -8.33 -19.07
C ILE A 61 -3.13 -7.24 -19.76
N THR A 62 -3.63 -6.76 -20.90
CA THR A 62 -2.92 -5.77 -21.72
C THR A 62 -3.86 -4.64 -22.13
N GLU A 63 -3.30 -3.63 -22.83
CA GLU A 63 -4.09 -2.55 -23.41
C GLU A 63 -5.14 -3.07 -24.38
N GLU A 64 -4.86 -4.18 -25.08
CA GLU A 64 -5.83 -4.80 -25.97
C GLU A 64 -7.06 -5.29 -25.23
N THR A 65 -6.88 -5.87 -24.05
CA THR A 65 -7.98 -6.30 -23.20
C THR A 65 -8.86 -5.13 -22.81
N LYS A 66 -8.24 -3.99 -22.46
CA LYS A 66 -8.96 -2.77 -22.13
C LYS A 66 -9.78 -2.26 -23.31
N ALA A 67 -9.21 -2.30 -24.50
CA ALA A 67 -9.88 -1.83 -25.72
C ALA A 67 -11.07 -2.72 -26.10
N CYS A 68 -10.95 -4.04 -25.88
CA CYS A 68 -12.01 -5.00 -26.23
C CYS A 68 -13.17 -5.00 -25.24
N ASP A 69 -12.87 -4.93 -23.92
CA ASP A 69 -13.90 -4.95 -22.89
C ASP A 69 -13.43 -4.17 -21.67
N GLN A 70 -13.79 -2.89 -21.65
CA GLN A 70 -13.35 -1.99 -20.61
C GLN A 70 -13.90 -2.37 -19.22
N MET A 71 -15.15 -2.83 -19.15
CA MET A 71 -15.77 -3.19 -17.87
C MET A 71 -15.09 -4.42 -17.26
N ALA A 72 -14.83 -5.43 -18.07
CA ALA A 72 -14.12 -6.63 -17.61
C ALA A 72 -12.70 -6.27 -17.18
N TRP A 73 -12.03 -5.38 -17.93
CA TRP A 73 -10.68 -4.91 -17.60
C TRP A 73 -10.67 -4.22 -16.24
N VAL A 74 -11.61 -3.29 -15.99
CA VAL A 74 -11.70 -2.54 -14.72
C VAL A 74 -11.94 -3.52 -13.56
N GLY A 75 -12.86 -4.47 -13.72
CA GLY A 75 -13.14 -5.47 -12.69
C GLY A 75 -11.93 -6.32 -12.35
N THR A 76 -11.20 -6.78 -13.37
CA THR A 76 -9.99 -7.59 -13.17
C THR A 76 -8.89 -6.78 -12.50
N VAL A 77 -8.67 -5.54 -12.93
CA VAL A 77 -7.66 -4.68 -12.32
C VAL A 77 -7.99 -4.40 -10.85
N ASN A 78 -9.27 -4.15 -10.54
CA ASN A 78 -9.68 -3.94 -9.15
C ASN A 78 -9.40 -5.17 -8.29
N ASN A 79 -9.67 -6.37 -8.78
CA ASN A 79 -9.38 -7.61 -8.06
C ASN A 79 -7.87 -7.78 -7.83
N ILE A 80 -7.07 -7.45 -8.84
CA ILE A 80 -5.61 -7.50 -8.73
C ILE A 80 -5.12 -6.51 -7.67
N ARG A 81 -5.63 -5.29 -7.69
CA ARG A 81 -5.24 -4.28 -6.72
C ARG A 81 -5.61 -4.69 -5.30
N ASN A 82 -6.79 -5.30 -5.11
CA ASN A 82 -7.20 -5.78 -3.80
C ASN A 82 -6.27 -6.88 -3.29
N ALA A 83 -5.91 -7.83 -4.15
CA ALA A 83 -4.99 -8.90 -3.79
C ALA A 83 -3.61 -8.36 -3.45
N ALA A 84 -3.09 -7.44 -4.25
CA ALA A 84 -1.80 -6.80 -4.00
C ALA A 84 -1.82 -6.01 -2.69
N GLU A 85 -2.91 -5.31 -2.41
CA GLU A 85 -3.06 -4.54 -1.18
C GLU A 85 -3.01 -5.44 0.05
N GLU A 86 -3.64 -6.60 0.02
CA GLU A 86 -3.57 -7.56 1.12
C GLU A 86 -2.12 -7.97 1.40
N ILE A 87 -1.35 -8.22 0.36
CA ILE A 87 0.06 -8.59 0.51
C ILE A 87 0.85 -7.44 1.13
N VAL A 88 0.67 -6.23 0.61
CA VAL A 88 1.37 -5.04 1.10
C VAL A 88 1.02 -4.77 2.57
N LEU A 89 -0.25 -4.89 2.93
CA LEU A 89 -0.68 -4.67 4.32
C LEU A 89 0.00 -5.63 5.27
N LYS A 90 0.10 -6.89 4.90
CA LYS A 90 0.75 -7.90 5.73
C LYS A 90 2.25 -7.69 5.81
N GLU A 91 2.89 -7.32 4.70
CA GLU A 91 4.34 -7.19 4.65
C GLU A 91 4.87 -5.91 5.28
N LEU A 92 4.17 -4.79 5.10
CA LEU A 92 4.70 -3.47 5.44
C LEU A 92 3.90 -2.73 6.51
N ILE A 93 2.60 -2.96 6.59
CA ILE A 93 1.72 -2.16 7.44
C ILE A 93 1.47 -2.85 8.79
N TYR A 94 1.17 -4.14 8.78
CA TYR A 94 0.77 -4.91 9.97
C TYR A 94 1.86 -5.84 10.47
N ARG A 95 3.10 -5.44 10.37
CA ARG A 95 4.22 -6.24 10.90
C ARG A 95 4.80 -5.72 12.21
#